data_a7ccba705aede050b9d1a11c8621d939
#
_entry.id   a7ccba705aede050b9d1a11c8621d939
#
_cell.length_a   1.000
_cell.length_b   1.000
_cell.length_c   1.000
_cell.angle_alpha   90.00
_cell.angle_beta   90.00
_cell.angle_gamma   90.00
#
_symmetry.space_group_name_H-M   'P 1'
#
loop_
_entity.id
_entity.type
_entity.pdbx_description
1 polymer ?
#
loop_
_entity_poly.entity_id
_entity_poly.type
_entity_poly.pdbx_seq_one_letter_code
_entity_poly.pdbx_strand_id
1 'polypeptide(L)'
;MLSAALLLPAPAKAVSADHAYVLDGVTGRVLFEKNAGERGLIASTTKIMTALVVCEQCNVLDRMRIPGEAVGIEGSSMYLKEGEVLTLQELLYGLMLSSGNDAAVALAIYCGGTVEGFAELMNDKARNLGLADTHFENPNGLDSPGHYSTARDLAKLAAYAMENPIFRKTVSTRSVTVGQRHLTNHNKLLWRLEGADGVKTGFTKAAGRILVSSASRMGRRVICVTMNDPDDWNDHCALLNRSFSDYQICPVVVKGQCVGTLEVLGGENSRVEVLAAEDFSYALTPEETVRIALPGPGFVYAPAVEGAEAGFAYALISGKAVGKIPIVFGETVEQKPEEEKSFWQKWLSGKNKET
;
A
#
# COMPACT_ATOMS: atom_id res chain seq x y z
N MET A 1 0.00 -46.85 -22.38
CA MET A 1 0.95 -45.97 -21.65
C MET A 1 0.84 -44.58 -22.26
N LEU A 2 0.09 -43.65 -21.63
CA LEU A 2 0.06 -42.26 -22.04
C LEU A 2 1.29 -41.56 -21.41
N SER A 3 2.19 -41.09 -22.28
CA SER A 3 3.32 -40.27 -21.87
C SER A 3 2.79 -38.86 -21.55
N ALA A 4 2.73 -38.50 -20.28
CA ALA A 4 2.50 -37.13 -19.87
C ALA A 4 3.79 -36.34 -20.17
N ALA A 5 3.78 -35.53 -21.23
CA ALA A 5 4.82 -34.59 -21.50
C ALA A 5 4.76 -33.51 -20.37
N LEU A 6 5.76 -33.50 -19.51
CA LEU A 6 6.00 -32.35 -18.62
C LEU A 6 6.27 -31.14 -19.51
N LEU A 7 5.29 -30.27 -19.64
CA LEU A 7 5.47 -28.91 -20.16
C LEU A 7 6.34 -28.15 -19.13
N LEU A 8 7.64 -28.08 -19.37
CA LEU A 8 8.51 -27.14 -18.66
C LEU A 8 7.97 -25.73 -18.88
N PRO A 9 7.78 -24.94 -17.82
CA PRO A 9 7.35 -23.56 -18.01
C PRO A 9 8.37 -22.85 -18.88
N ALA A 10 7.91 -22.14 -19.90
CA ALA A 10 8.76 -21.30 -20.73
C ALA A 10 9.54 -20.33 -19.83
N PRO A 11 10.84 -20.09 -20.09
CA PRO A 11 11.63 -19.16 -19.30
C PRO A 11 10.89 -17.82 -19.27
N ALA A 12 10.65 -17.28 -18.07
CA ALA A 12 10.01 -16.00 -17.90
C ALA A 12 10.83 -14.95 -18.67
N LYS A 13 10.21 -14.28 -19.66
CA LYS A 13 10.84 -13.16 -20.38
C LYS A 13 11.34 -12.17 -19.30
N ALA A 14 12.60 -11.76 -19.39
CA ALA A 14 13.15 -10.78 -18.48
C ALA A 14 12.36 -9.47 -18.61
N VAL A 15 11.98 -8.87 -17.50
CA VAL A 15 11.31 -7.56 -17.45
C VAL A 15 12.24 -6.51 -18.05
N SER A 16 11.75 -5.77 -19.07
CA SER A 16 12.55 -4.80 -19.81
C SER A 16 12.79 -3.49 -19.09
N ALA A 17 11.94 -3.18 -18.09
CA ALA A 17 12.05 -1.99 -17.25
C ALA A 17 13.40 -1.89 -16.52
N ASP A 18 13.93 -0.69 -16.33
CA ASP A 18 15.08 -0.45 -15.47
C ASP A 18 14.71 -0.65 -14.00
N HIS A 19 13.53 -0.18 -13.57
CA HIS A 19 13.01 -0.33 -12.23
C HIS A 19 11.61 -0.93 -12.27
N ALA A 20 11.34 -1.89 -11.40
CA ALA A 20 10.01 -2.50 -11.29
C ALA A 20 9.69 -2.89 -9.85
N TYR A 21 8.39 -2.82 -9.50
CA TYR A 21 7.89 -3.24 -8.22
C TYR A 21 6.45 -3.76 -8.35
N VAL A 22 6.20 -4.93 -7.78
CA VAL A 22 4.86 -5.52 -7.75
C VAL A 22 4.47 -5.81 -6.31
N LEU A 23 3.35 -5.27 -5.91
CA LEU A 23 2.83 -5.30 -4.54
C LEU A 23 1.46 -5.97 -4.51
N ASP A 24 1.27 -6.91 -3.60
CA ASP A 24 -0.06 -7.37 -3.21
C ASP A 24 -0.74 -6.29 -2.37
N GLY A 25 -1.82 -5.71 -2.88
CA GLY A 25 -2.50 -4.59 -2.23
C GLY A 25 -3.31 -4.98 -0.99
N VAL A 26 -3.51 -6.28 -0.75
CA VAL A 26 -4.25 -6.77 0.43
C VAL A 26 -3.28 -7.07 1.58
N THR A 27 -2.20 -7.78 1.28
CA THR A 27 -1.26 -8.27 2.30
C THR A 27 -0.01 -7.42 2.45
N GLY A 28 0.22 -6.47 1.53
CA GLY A 28 1.46 -5.69 1.48
C GLY A 28 2.69 -6.49 1.04
N ARG A 29 2.50 -7.75 0.59
CA ARG A 29 3.62 -8.59 0.13
C ARG A 29 4.22 -8.06 -1.16
N VAL A 30 5.56 -8.00 -1.19
CA VAL A 30 6.32 -7.77 -2.43
C VAL A 30 6.32 -9.07 -3.24
N LEU A 31 5.78 -9.01 -4.46
CA LEU A 31 5.68 -10.17 -5.36
C LEU A 31 6.80 -10.19 -6.39
N PHE A 32 7.32 -9.02 -6.74
CA PHE A 32 8.47 -8.84 -7.63
C PHE A 32 9.14 -7.49 -7.37
N GLU A 33 10.47 -7.44 -7.45
CA GLU A 33 11.21 -6.18 -7.44
C GLU A 33 12.47 -6.24 -8.30
N LYS A 34 12.81 -5.10 -8.93
CA LYS A 34 14.03 -4.86 -9.68
C LYS A 34 14.40 -3.39 -9.48
N ASN A 35 15.54 -3.10 -8.85
CA ASN A 35 16.04 -1.74 -8.60
C ASN A 35 14.97 -0.79 -8.00
N ALA A 36 14.06 -1.33 -7.19
CA ALA A 36 12.80 -0.68 -6.83
C ALA A 36 12.95 0.54 -5.91
N GLY A 37 14.09 0.69 -5.25
CA GLY A 37 14.40 1.81 -4.35
C GLY A 37 15.24 2.92 -5.00
N GLU A 38 15.58 2.82 -6.28
CA GLU A 38 16.35 3.86 -6.96
C GLU A 38 15.42 5.01 -7.38
N ARG A 39 15.87 6.25 -7.09
CA ARG A 39 15.13 7.48 -7.46
C ARG A 39 15.20 7.73 -8.96
N GLY A 40 14.09 8.10 -9.54
CA GLY A 40 14.01 8.47 -10.96
C GLY A 40 12.95 9.53 -11.20
N LEU A 41 12.98 10.11 -12.41
CA LEU A 41 11.92 10.96 -12.90
C LEU A 41 10.64 10.15 -13.05
N ILE A 42 9.50 10.74 -12.72
CA ILE A 42 8.22 10.02 -12.63
C ILE A 42 7.15 10.52 -13.61
N ALA A 43 7.47 11.57 -14.34
CA ALA A 43 6.57 12.13 -15.34
C ALA A 43 5.12 12.25 -14.83
N SER A 44 4.14 12.02 -15.68
CA SER A 44 2.71 12.13 -15.31
C SER A 44 2.19 11.10 -14.30
N THR A 45 2.99 10.17 -13.77
CA THR A 45 2.57 9.35 -12.63
C THR A 45 2.46 10.17 -11.34
N THR A 46 3.09 11.36 -11.29
CA THR A 46 2.86 12.43 -10.30
C THR A 46 1.37 12.69 -10.05
N LYS A 47 0.55 12.63 -11.10
CA LYS A 47 -0.89 12.91 -11.04
C LYS A 47 -1.68 11.94 -10.15
N ILE A 48 -1.09 10.81 -9.76
CA ILE A 48 -1.66 9.91 -8.76
C ILE A 48 -1.73 10.65 -7.42
N MET A 49 -0.65 11.31 -7.00
CA MET A 49 -0.62 12.10 -5.77
C MET A 49 -1.55 13.32 -5.88
N THR A 50 -1.53 14.01 -7.03
CA THR A 50 -2.42 15.15 -7.28
C THR A 50 -3.89 14.77 -7.12
N ALA A 51 -4.32 13.68 -7.79
CA ALA A 51 -5.68 13.21 -7.69
C ALA A 51 -6.04 12.76 -6.27
N LEU A 52 -5.12 12.09 -5.56
CA LEU A 52 -5.34 11.63 -4.19
C LEU A 52 -5.57 12.80 -3.23
N VAL A 53 -4.71 13.82 -3.26
CA VAL A 53 -4.84 15.01 -2.41
C VAL A 53 -6.18 15.72 -2.67
N VAL A 54 -6.56 15.89 -3.94
CA VAL A 54 -7.87 16.47 -4.30
C VAL A 54 -9.03 15.63 -3.77
N CYS A 55 -8.98 14.31 -3.93
CA CYS A 55 -10.05 13.41 -3.45
C CYS A 55 -10.19 13.41 -1.93
N GLU A 56 -9.13 13.70 -1.18
CA GLU A 56 -9.15 13.70 0.28
C GLU A 56 -9.49 15.06 0.88
N GLN A 57 -9.07 16.15 0.24
CA GLN A 57 -9.17 17.49 0.84
C GLN A 57 -10.30 18.34 0.26
N CYS A 58 -10.83 18.00 -0.91
CA CYS A 58 -11.81 18.80 -1.60
C CYS A 58 -13.12 18.04 -1.82
N ASN A 59 -14.24 18.76 -1.83
CA ASN A 59 -15.50 18.16 -2.31
C ASN A 59 -15.49 18.15 -3.85
N VAL A 60 -15.40 16.97 -4.44
CA VAL A 60 -15.28 16.80 -5.90
C VAL A 60 -16.50 17.30 -6.70
N LEU A 61 -17.61 17.55 -6.04
CA LEU A 61 -18.81 18.15 -6.67
C LEU A 61 -18.75 19.67 -6.75
N ASP A 62 -17.79 20.31 -6.06
CA ASP A 62 -17.60 21.73 -6.13
C ASP A 62 -17.23 22.16 -7.56
N ARG A 63 -17.69 23.35 -7.92
CA ARG A 63 -17.46 23.94 -9.24
C ARG A 63 -16.42 25.04 -9.12
N MET A 64 -15.41 25.00 -9.98
CA MET A 64 -14.45 26.09 -10.07
C MET A 64 -14.56 26.78 -11.44
N ARG A 65 -14.26 28.07 -11.45
CA ARG A 65 -14.00 28.85 -12.68
C ARG A 65 -12.50 28.70 -12.99
N ILE A 66 -12.19 28.21 -14.20
CA ILE A 66 -10.81 27.97 -14.62
C ILE A 66 -10.05 29.29 -14.69
N PRO A 67 -8.96 29.43 -13.95
CA PRO A 67 -8.11 30.64 -14.01
C PRO A 67 -7.20 30.62 -15.24
N GLY A 68 -6.75 31.80 -15.68
CA GLY A 68 -5.87 31.92 -16.84
C GLY A 68 -4.55 31.18 -16.70
N GLU A 69 -4.03 31.08 -15.46
CA GLU A 69 -2.78 30.37 -15.11
C GLU A 69 -2.83 28.88 -15.40
N ALA A 70 -4.02 28.28 -15.47
CA ALA A 70 -4.21 26.87 -15.81
C ALA A 70 -4.34 26.61 -17.31
N VAL A 71 -4.35 27.65 -18.16
CA VAL A 71 -4.55 27.52 -19.60
C VAL A 71 -3.21 27.52 -20.33
N GLY A 72 -3.07 26.66 -21.37
CA GLY A 72 -1.88 26.63 -22.22
C GLY A 72 -0.65 25.98 -21.56
N ILE A 73 -0.86 25.16 -20.52
CA ILE A 73 0.24 24.44 -19.87
C ILE A 73 0.87 23.43 -20.84
N GLU A 74 2.20 23.40 -20.87
CA GLU A 74 2.99 22.51 -21.72
C GLU A 74 2.61 21.02 -21.50
N GLY A 75 2.63 20.24 -22.57
CA GLY A 75 2.44 18.80 -22.58
C GLY A 75 0.98 18.37 -22.80
N SER A 76 0.57 17.26 -22.18
CA SER A 76 -0.79 16.75 -22.34
C SER A 76 -1.82 17.70 -21.74
N SER A 77 -2.95 17.88 -22.42
CA SER A 77 -3.98 18.85 -22.05
C SER A 77 -5.39 18.27 -22.25
N MET A 78 -6.35 18.68 -21.44
CA MET A 78 -7.77 18.53 -21.75
C MET A 78 -8.33 19.76 -22.45
N TYR A 79 -7.49 20.75 -22.75
CA TYR A 79 -7.81 21.99 -23.46
C TYR A 79 -8.83 22.87 -22.71
N LEU A 80 -8.49 23.18 -21.46
CA LEU A 80 -9.26 24.11 -20.63
C LEU A 80 -9.25 25.52 -21.25
N LYS A 81 -10.37 26.24 -21.02
CA LYS A 81 -10.51 27.63 -21.40
C LYS A 81 -10.66 28.50 -20.17
N GLU A 82 -10.03 29.68 -20.18
CA GLU A 82 -10.21 30.66 -19.11
C GLU A 82 -11.68 31.02 -18.90
N GLY A 83 -12.11 31.09 -17.65
CA GLY A 83 -13.48 31.40 -17.29
C GLY A 83 -14.47 30.25 -17.44
N GLU A 84 -14.07 29.12 -18.04
CA GLU A 84 -14.90 27.90 -18.08
C GLU A 84 -15.22 27.42 -16.65
N VAL A 85 -16.40 26.86 -16.43
CA VAL A 85 -16.81 26.38 -15.12
C VAL A 85 -17.02 24.87 -15.17
N LEU A 86 -16.20 24.13 -14.43
CA LEU A 86 -16.22 22.66 -14.31
C LEU A 86 -16.27 22.24 -12.85
N THR A 87 -16.78 21.04 -12.59
CA THR A 87 -16.63 20.39 -11.29
C THR A 87 -15.21 19.84 -11.10
N LEU A 88 -14.75 19.66 -9.86
CA LEU A 88 -13.46 19.02 -9.59
C LEU A 88 -13.45 17.57 -10.10
N GLN A 89 -14.59 16.88 -10.08
CA GLN A 89 -14.73 15.53 -10.65
C GLN A 89 -14.45 15.53 -12.17
N GLU A 90 -14.95 16.53 -12.91
CA GLU A 90 -14.69 16.68 -14.35
C GLU A 90 -13.22 16.96 -14.63
N LEU A 91 -12.57 17.77 -13.78
CA LEU A 91 -11.15 18.02 -13.84
C LEU A 91 -10.31 16.79 -13.49
N LEU A 92 -10.74 15.96 -12.50
CA LEU A 92 -10.10 14.69 -12.17
C LEU A 92 -10.14 13.71 -13.36
N TYR A 93 -11.23 13.67 -14.12
CA TYR A 93 -11.27 12.88 -15.36
C TYR A 93 -10.27 13.40 -16.39
N GLY A 94 -10.18 14.71 -16.59
CA GLY A 94 -9.18 15.31 -17.46
C GLY A 94 -7.74 15.00 -17.03
N LEU A 95 -7.48 15.11 -15.73
CA LEU A 95 -6.20 14.80 -15.08
C LEU A 95 -5.76 13.35 -15.33
N MET A 96 -6.65 12.39 -15.07
CA MET A 96 -6.27 10.98 -15.04
C MET A 96 -6.41 10.30 -16.40
N LEU A 97 -7.45 10.56 -17.18
CA LEU A 97 -7.69 9.90 -18.46
C LEU A 97 -6.80 10.48 -19.56
N SER A 98 -6.84 11.81 -19.74
CA SER A 98 -6.09 12.51 -20.78
C SER A 98 -4.73 13.01 -20.33
N SER A 99 -4.39 12.79 -19.04
CA SER A 99 -3.13 13.28 -18.46
C SER A 99 -2.98 14.80 -18.50
N GLY A 100 -4.11 15.57 -18.41
CA GLY A 100 -4.14 17.00 -18.56
C GLY A 100 -3.26 17.74 -17.55
N ASN A 101 -2.23 18.46 -18.02
CA ASN A 101 -1.39 19.31 -17.19
C ASN A 101 -2.13 20.58 -16.79
N ASP A 102 -3.01 21.08 -17.64
CA ASP A 102 -3.95 22.16 -17.38
C ASP A 102 -4.92 21.80 -16.24
N ALA A 103 -5.49 20.59 -16.23
CA ALA A 103 -6.31 20.10 -15.14
C ALA A 103 -5.52 19.97 -13.84
N ALA A 104 -4.25 19.55 -13.90
CA ALA A 104 -3.41 19.45 -12.71
C ALA A 104 -3.18 20.82 -12.06
N VAL A 105 -2.85 21.84 -12.86
CA VAL A 105 -2.64 23.21 -12.37
C VAL A 105 -3.95 23.81 -11.83
N ALA A 106 -5.07 23.63 -12.54
CA ALA A 106 -6.37 24.10 -12.06
C ALA A 106 -6.73 23.50 -10.68
N LEU A 107 -6.61 22.18 -10.52
CA LEU A 107 -6.87 21.49 -9.27
C LEU A 107 -5.90 21.94 -8.15
N ALA A 108 -4.63 22.15 -8.48
CA ALA A 108 -3.64 22.62 -7.53
C ALA A 108 -3.97 24.03 -7.01
N ILE A 109 -4.34 24.94 -7.88
CA ILE A 109 -4.76 26.31 -7.49
C ILE A 109 -6.02 26.24 -6.62
N TYR A 110 -7.00 25.39 -6.96
CA TYR A 110 -8.21 25.27 -6.18
C TYR A 110 -7.95 24.77 -4.76
N CYS A 111 -7.18 23.68 -4.62
CA CYS A 111 -6.96 23.00 -3.33
C CYS A 111 -5.84 23.61 -2.49
N GLY A 112 -4.78 24.12 -3.13
CA GLY A 112 -3.58 24.64 -2.46
C GLY A 112 -3.45 26.16 -2.48
N GLY A 113 -4.37 26.86 -3.15
CA GLY A 113 -4.29 28.31 -3.37
C GLY A 113 -3.26 28.72 -4.44
N THR A 114 -2.13 28.02 -4.50
CA THR A 114 -1.07 28.16 -5.52
C THR A 114 -0.53 26.78 -5.90
N VAL A 115 0.24 26.70 -6.99
CA VAL A 115 0.94 25.47 -7.40
C VAL A 115 1.96 25.04 -6.34
N GLU A 116 2.69 25.99 -5.77
CA GLU A 116 3.68 25.75 -4.72
C GLU A 116 3.02 25.26 -3.43
N GLY A 117 1.94 25.92 -2.98
CA GLY A 117 1.18 25.50 -1.79
C GLY A 117 0.58 24.10 -1.96
N PHE A 118 0.16 23.75 -3.19
CA PHE A 118 -0.29 22.40 -3.47
C PHE A 118 0.84 21.37 -3.46
N ALA A 119 2.04 21.73 -3.96
CA ALA A 119 3.21 20.86 -3.89
C ALA A 119 3.61 20.56 -2.42
N GLU A 120 3.44 21.51 -1.50
CA GLU A 120 3.61 21.28 -0.06
C GLU A 120 2.61 20.23 0.46
N LEU A 121 1.33 20.33 0.09
CA LEU A 121 0.31 19.32 0.44
C LEU A 121 0.66 17.93 -0.09
N MET A 122 1.18 17.83 -1.33
CA MET A 122 1.66 16.57 -1.91
C MET A 122 2.81 15.99 -1.10
N ASN A 123 3.78 16.82 -0.69
CA ASN A 123 4.94 16.39 0.10
C ASN A 123 4.55 16.03 1.54
N ASP A 124 3.59 16.73 2.16
CA ASP A 124 3.02 16.35 3.44
C ASP A 124 2.36 14.98 3.37
N LYS A 125 1.57 14.74 2.32
CA LYS A 125 0.96 13.42 2.09
C LYS A 125 1.99 12.33 1.86
N ALA A 126 3.07 12.60 1.11
CA ALA A 126 4.18 11.67 0.90
C ALA A 126 4.85 11.28 2.23
N ARG A 127 5.12 12.26 3.11
CA ARG A 127 5.65 12.00 4.46
C ARG A 127 4.71 11.14 5.30
N ASN A 128 3.42 11.46 5.31
CA ASN A 128 2.40 10.72 6.07
C ASN A 128 2.24 9.27 5.59
N LEU A 129 2.49 9.00 4.31
CA LEU A 129 2.48 7.66 3.73
C LEU A 129 3.82 6.93 3.86
N GLY A 130 4.85 7.55 4.43
CA GLY A 130 6.18 6.97 4.56
C GLY A 130 6.89 6.75 3.22
N LEU A 131 6.64 7.64 2.22
CA LEU A 131 7.30 7.63 0.92
C LEU A 131 8.64 8.34 1.04
N ALA A 132 9.64 7.68 1.60
CA ALA A 132 10.89 8.30 2.03
C ALA A 132 11.77 8.77 0.85
N ASP A 133 11.58 8.19 -0.33
CA ASP A 133 12.34 8.51 -1.53
C ASP A 133 11.47 9.20 -2.60
N THR A 134 10.56 10.08 -2.14
CA THR A 134 9.62 10.79 -3.01
C THR A 134 9.58 12.28 -2.66
N HIS A 135 9.65 13.12 -3.69
CA HIS A 135 9.48 14.57 -3.54
C HIS A 135 8.81 15.17 -4.79
N PHE A 136 7.89 16.10 -4.57
CA PHE A 136 7.10 16.75 -5.62
C PHE A 136 7.39 18.25 -5.63
N GLU A 137 7.66 18.81 -6.83
CA GLU A 137 7.81 20.25 -7.06
C GLU A 137 6.65 20.83 -7.88
N ASN A 138 5.85 19.98 -8.52
CA ASN A 138 4.69 20.39 -9.31
C ASN A 138 3.60 19.33 -9.34
N PRO A 139 2.34 19.67 -9.72
CA PRO A 139 1.21 18.73 -9.69
C PRO A 139 1.08 17.89 -10.96
N ASN A 140 1.85 18.15 -12.02
CA ASN A 140 1.64 17.56 -13.35
C ASN A 140 2.74 16.56 -13.75
N GLY A 141 3.93 16.63 -13.14
CA GLY A 141 5.06 15.75 -13.40
C GLY A 141 5.95 16.20 -14.55
N LEU A 142 6.01 17.50 -14.83
CA LEU A 142 7.08 18.05 -15.66
C LEU A 142 8.42 17.89 -14.94
N ASP A 143 9.45 17.56 -15.71
CA ASP A 143 10.77 17.25 -15.16
C ASP A 143 11.38 18.44 -14.44
N SER A 144 11.86 18.21 -13.22
CA SER A 144 12.53 19.19 -12.39
C SER A 144 13.53 18.48 -11.48
N PRO A 145 14.67 19.11 -11.12
CA PRO A 145 15.75 18.45 -10.38
C PRO A 145 15.32 17.85 -9.03
N GLY A 146 14.37 18.48 -8.34
CA GLY A 146 13.84 18.02 -7.05
C GLY A 146 12.59 17.16 -7.18
N HIS A 147 12.15 16.77 -8.40
CA HIS A 147 10.91 16.03 -8.64
C HIS A 147 11.19 14.57 -8.95
N TYR A 148 11.08 13.69 -7.98
CA TYR A 148 11.43 12.29 -8.10
C TYR A 148 10.58 11.37 -7.23
N SER A 149 10.58 10.07 -7.56
CA SER A 149 10.10 8.98 -6.72
C SER A 149 10.85 7.69 -7.06
N THR A 150 10.39 6.58 -6.50
CA THR A 150 10.88 5.23 -6.76
C THR A 150 9.72 4.31 -7.18
N ALA A 151 10.01 3.19 -7.83
CA ALA A 151 8.98 2.21 -8.17
C ALA A 151 8.26 1.67 -6.92
N ARG A 152 9.00 1.50 -5.82
CA ARG A 152 8.46 1.09 -4.52
C ARG A 152 7.49 2.11 -3.94
N ASP A 153 7.86 3.38 -3.91
CA ASP A 153 7.03 4.43 -3.32
C ASP A 153 5.80 4.71 -4.19
N LEU A 154 5.94 4.69 -5.52
CA LEU A 154 4.80 4.80 -6.44
C LEU A 154 3.81 3.65 -6.26
N ALA A 155 4.27 2.42 -5.99
CA ALA A 155 3.39 1.29 -5.74
C ALA A 155 2.63 1.43 -4.41
N LYS A 156 3.30 1.88 -3.34
CA LYS A 156 2.65 2.19 -2.05
C LYS A 156 1.62 3.30 -2.21
N LEU A 157 1.99 4.38 -2.90
CA LEU A 157 1.08 5.49 -3.20
C LEU A 157 -0.16 5.00 -3.97
N ALA A 158 0.04 4.20 -5.02
CA ALA A 158 -1.05 3.67 -5.82
C ALA A 158 -1.95 2.71 -5.01
N ALA A 159 -1.36 1.83 -4.18
CA ALA A 159 -2.12 0.94 -3.32
C ALA A 159 -3.04 1.72 -2.38
N TYR A 160 -2.50 2.74 -1.71
CA TYR A 160 -3.27 3.61 -0.83
C TYR A 160 -4.36 4.40 -1.60
N ALA A 161 -4.01 5.00 -2.75
CA ALA A 161 -4.94 5.79 -3.54
C ALA A 161 -6.13 4.94 -4.06
N MET A 162 -5.88 3.67 -4.41
CA MET A 162 -6.92 2.74 -4.88
C MET A 162 -7.94 2.36 -3.80
N GLU A 163 -7.69 2.64 -2.52
CA GLU A 163 -8.69 2.49 -1.45
C GLU A 163 -9.74 3.63 -1.48
N ASN A 164 -9.38 4.80 -2.01
CA ASN A 164 -10.34 5.89 -2.17
C ASN A 164 -11.33 5.59 -3.31
N PRO A 165 -12.65 5.52 -3.05
CA PRO A 165 -13.65 5.13 -4.06
C PRO A 165 -13.77 6.11 -5.22
N ILE A 166 -13.54 7.42 -4.99
CA ILE A 166 -13.61 8.46 -6.03
C ILE A 166 -12.40 8.31 -6.95
N PHE A 167 -11.20 8.17 -6.38
CA PHE A 167 -9.97 7.92 -7.13
C PHE A 167 -10.10 6.66 -7.97
N ARG A 168 -10.47 5.52 -7.36
CA ARG A 168 -10.65 4.24 -8.04
C ARG A 168 -11.65 4.32 -9.19
N LYS A 169 -12.81 4.95 -8.98
CA LYS A 169 -13.80 5.20 -10.01
C LYS A 169 -13.22 5.98 -11.18
N THR A 170 -12.47 7.04 -10.89
CA THR A 170 -11.86 7.91 -11.91
C THR A 170 -10.87 7.15 -12.76
N VAL A 171 -9.89 6.44 -12.16
CA VAL A 171 -8.82 5.76 -12.89
C VAL A 171 -9.26 4.51 -13.64
N SER A 172 -10.35 3.86 -13.19
CA SER A 172 -10.94 2.70 -13.87
C SER A 172 -11.87 3.08 -15.03
N THR A 173 -12.21 4.36 -15.17
CA THR A 173 -13.07 4.85 -16.25
C THR A 173 -12.31 4.77 -17.58
N ARG A 174 -12.87 4.05 -18.55
CA ARG A 174 -12.29 3.88 -19.89
C ARG A 174 -12.44 5.13 -20.73
N SER A 175 -13.64 5.73 -20.74
CA SER A 175 -13.92 6.99 -21.43
C SER A 175 -15.07 7.70 -20.75
N VAL A 176 -15.11 9.03 -20.90
CA VAL A 176 -16.18 9.90 -20.39
C VAL A 176 -16.26 11.16 -21.23
N THR A 177 -17.45 11.75 -21.34
CA THR A 177 -17.65 13.05 -21.99
C THR A 177 -17.77 14.13 -20.91
N VAL A 178 -16.92 15.15 -20.99
CA VAL A 178 -16.91 16.35 -20.12
C VAL A 178 -17.17 17.58 -21.01
N GLY A 179 -18.36 18.16 -20.90
CA GLY A 179 -18.79 19.20 -21.81
C GLY A 179 -18.78 18.70 -23.26
N GLN A 180 -17.98 19.33 -24.11
CA GLN A 180 -17.78 18.93 -25.53
C GLN A 180 -16.56 18.02 -25.74
N ARG A 181 -15.84 17.62 -24.67
CA ARG A 181 -14.62 16.81 -24.74
C ARG A 181 -14.94 15.35 -24.53
N HIS A 182 -14.54 14.49 -25.45
CA HIS A 182 -14.53 13.05 -25.25
C HIS A 182 -13.15 12.62 -24.76
N LEU A 183 -13.06 12.24 -23.49
CA LEU A 183 -11.82 11.85 -22.84
C LEU A 183 -11.70 10.33 -22.85
N THR A 184 -10.58 9.82 -23.38
CA THR A 184 -10.26 8.38 -23.38
C THR A 184 -9.04 8.11 -22.51
N ASN A 185 -9.12 7.10 -21.66
CA ASN A 185 -8.02 6.77 -20.78
C ASN A 185 -6.81 6.25 -21.56
N HIS A 186 -5.64 6.79 -21.28
CA HIS A 186 -4.39 6.38 -21.94
C HIS A 186 -3.90 4.99 -21.46
N ASN A 187 -4.43 4.47 -20.33
CA ASN A 187 -4.07 3.15 -19.83
C ASN A 187 -4.72 2.03 -20.65
N LYS A 188 -3.99 1.48 -21.61
CA LYS A 188 -4.46 0.41 -22.50
C LYS A 188 -4.76 -0.90 -21.79
N LEU A 189 -4.23 -1.13 -20.55
CA LEU A 189 -4.51 -2.34 -19.79
C LEU A 189 -5.99 -2.49 -19.44
N LEU A 190 -6.74 -1.39 -19.32
CA LEU A 190 -8.18 -1.41 -19.08
C LEU A 190 -8.98 -2.19 -20.17
N TRP A 191 -8.39 -2.40 -21.33
CA TRP A 191 -8.99 -3.18 -22.45
C TRP A 191 -8.27 -4.51 -22.70
N ARG A 192 -7.02 -4.65 -22.19
CA ARG A 192 -6.13 -5.77 -22.56
C ARG A 192 -5.97 -6.81 -21.46
N LEU A 193 -6.16 -6.43 -20.19
CA LEU A 193 -5.91 -7.29 -19.05
C LEU A 193 -7.18 -7.47 -18.23
N GLU A 194 -7.55 -8.71 -17.97
CA GLU A 194 -8.66 -9.05 -17.11
C GLU A 194 -8.43 -8.51 -15.70
N GLY A 195 -9.45 -7.86 -15.16
CA GLY A 195 -9.42 -7.26 -13.83
C GLY A 195 -8.66 -5.93 -13.74
N ALA A 196 -8.06 -5.42 -14.83
CA ALA A 196 -7.39 -4.12 -14.79
C ALA A 196 -8.37 -3.00 -14.44
N ASP A 197 -8.03 -2.20 -13.39
CA ASP A 197 -8.88 -1.17 -12.83
C ASP A 197 -8.14 0.18 -12.57
N GLY A 198 -6.93 0.36 -13.11
CA GLY A 198 -6.14 1.58 -12.99
C GLY A 198 -4.70 1.39 -13.48
N VAL A 199 -3.83 2.35 -13.34
CA VAL A 199 -3.90 3.62 -12.62
C VAL A 199 -3.46 4.77 -13.54
N LYS A 200 -2.15 4.88 -13.93
CA LYS A 200 -1.63 6.02 -14.66
C LYS A 200 -0.41 5.69 -15.51
N THR A 201 -0.35 6.27 -16.71
CA THR A 201 0.82 6.28 -17.61
C THR A 201 1.65 7.55 -17.40
N GLY A 202 2.95 7.47 -17.60
CA GLY A 202 3.86 8.60 -17.61
C GLY A 202 4.88 8.49 -18.75
N PHE A 203 5.27 9.61 -19.31
CA PHE A 203 6.35 9.69 -20.29
C PHE A 203 6.93 11.09 -20.36
N THR A 204 8.24 11.19 -20.29
CA THR A 204 9.06 12.29 -20.82
C THR A 204 10.25 11.69 -21.54
N LYS A 205 10.97 12.50 -22.35
CA LYS A 205 12.17 12.01 -23.03
C LYS A 205 13.25 11.55 -22.07
N ALA A 206 13.35 12.21 -20.90
CA ALA A 206 14.34 11.89 -19.88
C ALA A 206 13.92 10.70 -19.00
N ALA A 207 12.63 10.61 -18.63
CA ALA A 207 12.11 9.54 -17.77
C ALA A 207 11.90 8.21 -18.50
N GLY A 208 11.77 8.22 -19.83
CA GLY A 208 11.26 7.05 -20.55
C GLY A 208 9.79 6.77 -20.29
N ARG A 209 9.32 5.56 -20.61
CA ARG A 209 7.94 5.13 -20.35
C ARG A 209 7.81 4.64 -18.91
N ILE A 210 6.78 5.12 -18.24
CA ILE A 210 6.45 4.73 -16.86
C ILE A 210 5.00 4.29 -16.83
N LEU A 211 4.74 3.19 -16.17
CA LEU A 211 3.38 2.69 -15.99
C LEU A 211 3.17 2.31 -14.52
N VAL A 212 2.10 2.81 -13.96
CA VAL A 212 1.52 2.34 -12.70
C VAL A 212 0.20 1.70 -13.05
N SER A 213 0.04 0.42 -12.74
CA SER A 213 -1.19 -0.32 -13.00
C SER A 213 -1.72 -1.03 -11.77
N SER A 214 -3.01 -1.29 -11.78
CA SER A 214 -3.73 -2.08 -10.80
C SER A 214 -4.62 -3.07 -11.51
N ALA A 215 -4.73 -4.26 -10.94
CA ALA A 215 -5.72 -5.24 -11.35
C ALA A 215 -6.33 -5.91 -10.12
N SER A 216 -7.63 -6.22 -10.19
CA SER A 216 -8.38 -6.89 -9.13
C SER A 216 -9.03 -8.15 -9.65
N ARG A 217 -8.80 -9.30 -8.98
CA ARG A 217 -9.44 -10.59 -9.30
C ARG A 217 -9.86 -11.28 -8.00
N MET A 218 -11.08 -11.75 -7.93
CA MET A 218 -11.62 -12.48 -6.76
C MET A 218 -11.35 -11.78 -5.42
N GLY A 219 -11.53 -10.44 -5.39
CA GLY A 219 -11.32 -9.63 -4.19
C GLY A 219 -9.87 -9.30 -3.84
N ARG A 220 -8.89 -9.84 -4.57
CA ARG A 220 -7.47 -9.52 -4.42
C ARG A 220 -7.04 -8.44 -5.42
N ARG A 221 -6.32 -7.42 -4.95
CA ARG A 221 -5.70 -6.38 -5.78
C ARG A 221 -4.20 -6.55 -5.85
N VAL A 222 -3.62 -6.37 -7.03
CA VAL A 222 -2.19 -6.32 -7.26
C VAL A 222 -1.84 -5.01 -7.95
N ILE A 223 -0.82 -4.33 -7.44
CA ILE A 223 -0.27 -3.08 -7.99
C ILE A 223 1.05 -3.42 -8.67
N CYS A 224 1.25 -2.92 -9.88
CA CYS A 224 2.49 -3.07 -10.62
C CYS A 224 3.00 -1.69 -11.07
N VAL A 225 4.29 -1.45 -10.88
CA VAL A 225 4.98 -0.22 -11.32
C VAL A 225 6.21 -0.61 -12.11
N THR A 226 6.36 -0.01 -13.29
CA THR A 226 7.62 -0.04 -14.05
C THR A 226 8.05 1.37 -14.41
N MET A 227 9.38 1.62 -14.40
CA MET A 227 9.98 2.89 -14.80
C MET A 227 11.06 2.64 -15.86
N ASN A 228 11.13 3.54 -16.84
CA ASN A 228 11.93 3.42 -18.04
C ASN A 228 11.77 2.04 -18.69
N ASP A 229 10.55 1.74 -19.10
CA ASP A 229 10.13 0.42 -19.58
C ASP A 229 9.69 0.49 -21.05
N PRO A 230 10.51 0.06 -22.00
CA PRO A 230 10.16 0.12 -23.42
C PRO A 230 9.00 -0.81 -23.82
N ASP A 231 8.75 -1.89 -23.05
CA ASP A 231 7.69 -2.88 -23.33
C ASP A 231 6.62 -2.94 -22.22
N ASP A 232 6.33 -1.80 -21.58
CA ASP A 232 5.51 -1.63 -20.40
C ASP A 232 4.19 -2.43 -20.41
N TRP A 233 3.47 -2.46 -21.52
CA TRP A 233 2.19 -3.17 -21.64
C TRP A 233 2.33 -4.68 -21.48
N ASN A 234 3.35 -5.28 -22.11
CA ASN A 234 3.58 -6.71 -22.05
C ASN A 234 4.19 -7.11 -20.72
N ASP A 235 5.12 -6.32 -20.20
CA ASP A 235 5.75 -6.57 -18.90
C ASP A 235 4.70 -6.51 -17.77
N HIS A 236 3.80 -5.52 -17.76
CA HIS A 236 2.70 -5.44 -16.81
C HIS A 236 1.72 -6.61 -16.93
N CYS A 237 1.33 -6.99 -18.16
CA CYS A 237 0.49 -8.17 -18.37
C CYS A 237 1.13 -9.44 -17.81
N ALA A 238 2.43 -9.64 -18.05
CA ALA A 238 3.17 -10.81 -17.57
C ALA A 238 3.29 -10.80 -16.04
N LEU A 239 3.71 -9.68 -15.45
CA LEU A 239 3.89 -9.54 -14.00
C LEU A 239 2.58 -9.72 -13.24
N LEU A 240 1.50 -9.06 -13.69
CA LEU A 240 0.19 -9.16 -13.03
C LEU A 240 -0.41 -10.56 -13.16
N ASN A 241 -0.39 -11.17 -14.35
CA ASN A 241 -0.89 -12.53 -14.52
C ASN A 241 -0.11 -13.52 -13.66
N ARG A 242 1.22 -13.44 -13.65
CA ARG A 242 2.07 -14.28 -12.81
C ARG A 242 1.77 -14.08 -11.32
N SER A 243 1.55 -12.84 -10.87
CA SER A 243 1.21 -12.53 -9.49
C SER A 243 -0.11 -13.18 -9.05
N PHE A 244 -1.09 -13.30 -9.95
CA PHE A 244 -2.35 -13.99 -9.65
C PHE A 244 -2.24 -15.50 -9.76
N SER A 245 -1.37 -16.04 -10.62
CA SER A 245 -1.19 -17.50 -10.77
C SER A 245 -0.29 -18.11 -9.70
N ASP A 246 0.80 -17.42 -9.34
CA ASP A 246 1.85 -17.99 -8.50
C ASP A 246 1.54 -17.82 -6.99
N TYR A 247 0.68 -16.87 -6.63
CA TYR A 247 0.36 -16.56 -5.24
C TYR A 247 -1.13 -16.66 -4.96
N GLN A 248 -1.48 -17.24 -3.82
CA GLN A 248 -2.85 -17.30 -3.31
C GLN A 248 -2.93 -16.67 -1.93
N ILE A 249 -4.04 -15.99 -1.61
CA ILE A 249 -4.29 -15.50 -0.26
C ILE A 249 -4.69 -16.68 0.60
N CYS A 250 -3.84 -17.00 1.57
CA CYS A 250 -4.07 -18.08 2.52
C CYS A 250 -4.33 -17.51 3.92
N PRO A 251 -5.37 -17.95 4.62
CA PRO A 251 -5.50 -17.65 6.05
C PRO A 251 -4.35 -18.33 6.79
N VAL A 252 -3.61 -17.55 7.57
CA VAL A 252 -2.47 -18.02 8.38
C VAL A 252 -2.90 -18.25 9.81
N VAL A 253 -3.70 -17.32 10.34
CA VAL A 253 -4.27 -17.40 11.69
C VAL A 253 -5.67 -16.78 11.65
N VAL A 254 -6.61 -17.35 12.38
CA VAL A 254 -7.95 -16.77 12.57
C VAL A 254 -8.08 -16.24 14.01
N LYS A 255 -8.88 -15.19 14.16
CA LYS A 255 -9.16 -14.60 15.47
C LYS A 255 -9.63 -15.67 16.46
N GLY A 256 -9.06 -15.66 17.68
CA GLY A 256 -9.35 -16.65 18.73
C GLY A 256 -8.57 -17.95 18.60
N GLN A 257 -7.79 -18.16 17.54
CA GLN A 257 -6.91 -19.33 17.41
C GLN A 257 -5.75 -19.22 18.39
N CYS A 258 -5.48 -20.29 19.13
CA CYS A 258 -4.28 -20.40 19.99
C CYS A 258 -3.02 -20.36 19.11
N VAL A 259 -2.12 -19.45 19.41
CA VAL A 259 -0.84 -19.25 18.69
C VAL A 259 0.37 -19.62 19.53
N GLY A 260 0.16 -19.99 20.78
CA GLY A 260 1.20 -20.46 21.68
C GLY A 260 0.82 -20.32 23.15
N THR A 261 1.81 -20.53 24.03
CA THR A 261 1.66 -20.40 25.49
C THR A 261 2.78 -19.54 26.04
N LEU A 262 2.48 -18.78 27.10
CA LEU A 262 3.45 -18.03 27.90
C LEU A 262 3.54 -18.62 29.32
N GLU A 263 4.72 -18.57 29.93
CA GLU A 263 4.89 -18.85 31.33
C GLU A 263 4.34 -17.70 32.17
N VAL A 264 3.64 -17.99 33.29
CA VAL A 264 3.11 -16.95 34.19
C VAL A 264 3.87 -17.01 35.51
N LEU A 265 4.69 -16.00 35.75
CA LEU A 265 5.45 -15.86 36.98
C LEU A 265 4.57 -15.26 38.08
N GLY A 266 4.52 -15.95 39.23
CA GLY A 266 3.71 -15.53 40.37
C GLY A 266 2.20 -15.79 40.21
N GLY A 267 1.78 -16.55 39.22
CA GLY A 267 0.40 -16.92 38.97
C GLY A 267 -0.02 -18.23 39.64
N GLU A 268 -1.33 -18.40 39.86
CA GLU A 268 -1.89 -19.67 40.32
C GLU A 268 -1.61 -20.81 39.35
N ASN A 269 -1.74 -20.54 38.05
CA ASN A 269 -1.27 -21.38 36.95
C ASN A 269 0.08 -20.90 36.45
N SER A 270 0.96 -21.83 36.10
CA SER A 270 2.31 -21.52 35.59
C SER A 270 2.34 -21.18 34.09
N ARG A 271 1.22 -21.33 33.38
CA ARG A 271 1.12 -21.08 31.94
C ARG A 271 -0.24 -20.49 31.58
N VAL A 272 -0.28 -19.72 30.50
CA VAL A 272 -1.49 -19.16 29.88
C VAL A 272 -1.41 -19.32 28.38
N GLU A 273 -2.50 -19.73 27.73
CA GLU A 273 -2.61 -19.71 26.28
C GLU A 273 -2.74 -18.28 25.78
N VAL A 274 -2.13 -17.99 24.62
CA VAL A 274 -2.31 -16.73 23.93
C VAL A 274 -3.00 -16.95 22.58
N LEU A 275 -4.02 -16.13 22.34
CA LEU A 275 -4.91 -16.23 21.19
C LEU A 275 -4.67 -15.07 20.24
N ALA A 276 -4.84 -15.29 18.93
CA ALA A 276 -4.83 -14.22 17.94
C ALA A 276 -6.00 -13.26 18.18
N ALA A 277 -5.73 -11.96 18.28
CA ALA A 277 -6.76 -10.94 18.48
C ALA A 277 -7.53 -10.60 17.19
N GLU A 278 -6.96 -10.93 16.04
CA GLU A 278 -7.52 -10.66 14.70
C GLU A 278 -7.12 -11.74 13.70
N ASP A 279 -7.82 -11.77 12.56
CA ASP A 279 -7.45 -12.62 11.43
C ASP A 279 -6.17 -12.10 10.77
N PHE A 280 -5.29 -13.02 10.36
CA PHE A 280 -4.13 -12.70 9.54
C PHE A 280 -4.06 -13.63 8.34
N SER A 281 -4.08 -13.04 7.15
CA SER A 281 -3.93 -13.74 5.87
C SER A 281 -2.72 -13.21 5.12
N TYR A 282 -2.08 -14.06 4.32
CA TYR A 282 -0.91 -13.66 3.54
C TYR A 282 -0.92 -14.31 2.16
N ALA A 283 -0.36 -13.61 1.17
CA ALA A 283 -0.19 -14.16 -0.17
C ALA A 283 0.95 -15.18 -0.14
N LEU A 284 0.70 -16.44 -0.46
CA LEU A 284 1.70 -17.53 -0.41
C LEU A 284 1.79 -18.23 -1.76
N THR A 285 2.99 -18.73 -2.09
CA THR A 285 3.17 -19.75 -3.13
C THR A 285 2.84 -21.14 -2.56
N PRO A 286 2.58 -22.15 -3.40
CA PRO A 286 2.30 -23.52 -2.94
C PRO A 286 3.42 -24.18 -2.12
N GLU A 287 4.66 -23.73 -2.31
CA GLU A 287 5.84 -24.29 -1.63
C GLU A 287 6.14 -23.61 -0.29
N GLU A 288 5.54 -22.44 -0.03
CA GLU A 288 5.81 -21.70 1.18
C GLU A 288 4.99 -22.17 2.36
N THR A 289 5.64 -22.24 3.51
CA THR A 289 4.98 -22.52 4.80
C THR A 289 5.22 -21.36 5.76
N VAL A 290 4.19 -21.04 6.54
CA VAL A 290 4.26 -19.99 7.56
C VAL A 290 4.41 -20.63 8.93
N ARG A 291 5.36 -20.14 9.72
CA ARG A 291 5.54 -20.48 11.13
C ARG A 291 5.14 -19.29 11.99
N ILE A 292 4.35 -19.52 13.03
CA ILE A 292 4.06 -18.51 14.05
C ILE A 292 5.12 -18.61 15.15
N ALA A 293 5.63 -17.46 15.58
CA ALA A 293 6.62 -17.36 16.64
C ALA A 293 6.23 -16.26 17.64
N LEU A 294 6.34 -16.58 18.93
CA LEU A 294 6.22 -15.60 20.01
C LEU A 294 7.61 -15.00 20.27
N PRO A 295 7.79 -13.69 20.20
CA PRO A 295 9.05 -13.03 20.56
C PRO A 295 9.16 -12.86 22.07
N GLY A 296 10.38 -12.62 22.55
CA GLY A 296 10.63 -12.21 23.92
C GLY A 296 10.96 -13.35 24.86
N PRO A 297 10.92 -13.08 26.18
CA PRO A 297 11.41 -14.01 27.21
C PRO A 297 10.49 -15.21 27.42
N GLY A 298 9.34 -15.28 26.77
CA GLY A 298 8.40 -16.39 26.88
C GLY A 298 7.59 -16.41 28.19
N PHE A 299 7.65 -15.36 29.00
CA PHE A 299 6.90 -15.26 30.26
C PHE A 299 6.22 -13.89 30.44
N VAL A 300 5.22 -13.86 31.31
CA VAL A 300 4.52 -12.69 31.81
C VAL A 300 4.37 -12.77 33.33
N TYR A 301 4.08 -11.66 34.01
CA TYR A 301 3.77 -11.64 35.42
C TYR A 301 2.25 -11.74 35.66
N ALA A 302 1.84 -12.44 36.71
CA ALA A 302 0.45 -12.44 37.13
C ALA A 302 0.04 -11.06 37.71
N PRO A 303 -1.26 -10.69 37.58
CA PRO A 303 -2.32 -11.44 36.94
C PRO A 303 -2.28 -11.32 35.41
N ALA A 304 -2.57 -12.40 34.69
CA ALA A 304 -2.91 -12.36 33.26
C ALA A 304 -4.43 -12.39 33.14
N VAL A 305 -5.02 -11.38 32.51
CA VAL A 305 -6.50 -11.26 32.47
C VAL A 305 -6.99 -11.66 31.08
N GLU A 306 -7.98 -12.56 30.99
CA GLU A 306 -8.59 -12.99 29.73
C GLU A 306 -8.97 -11.82 28.84
N GLY A 307 -8.62 -11.89 27.55
CA GLY A 307 -8.89 -10.86 26.56
C GLY A 307 -7.98 -9.62 26.62
N ALA A 308 -7.16 -9.46 27.67
CA ALA A 308 -6.19 -8.37 27.74
C ALA A 308 -5.04 -8.60 26.73
N GLU A 309 -4.44 -7.52 26.26
CA GLU A 309 -3.31 -7.56 25.33
C GLU A 309 -2.11 -8.30 25.94
N ALA A 310 -1.61 -9.32 25.25
CA ALA A 310 -0.45 -10.11 25.64
C ALA A 310 0.79 -9.80 24.78
N GLY A 311 0.69 -8.85 23.85
CA GLY A 311 1.76 -8.45 22.93
C GLY A 311 1.48 -8.88 21.50
N PHE A 312 2.50 -9.47 20.83
CA PHE A 312 2.42 -9.82 19.42
C PHE A 312 3.06 -11.18 19.15
N ALA A 313 2.48 -11.92 18.19
CA ALA A 313 3.14 -13.02 17.50
C ALA A 313 3.66 -12.56 16.13
N TYR A 314 4.66 -13.25 15.59
CA TYR A 314 5.17 -12.99 14.24
C TYR A 314 4.89 -14.17 13.33
N ALA A 315 4.36 -13.88 12.14
CA ALA A 315 4.31 -14.83 11.03
C ALA A 315 5.66 -14.80 10.30
N LEU A 316 6.31 -15.96 10.17
CA LEU A 316 7.63 -16.11 9.57
C LEU A 316 7.56 -17.00 8.33
N ILE A 317 8.17 -16.56 7.22
CA ILE A 317 8.45 -17.38 6.04
C ILE A 317 9.98 -17.48 5.90
N SER A 318 10.52 -18.68 5.85
CA SER A 318 11.97 -18.92 5.78
C SER A 318 12.76 -18.12 6.84
N GLY A 319 12.19 -17.97 8.04
CA GLY A 319 12.82 -17.25 9.17
C GLY A 319 12.70 -15.72 9.12
N LYS A 320 12.12 -15.15 8.07
CA LYS A 320 11.87 -13.69 7.97
C LYS A 320 10.45 -13.36 8.43
N ALA A 321 10.30 -12.32 9.25
CA ALA A 321 8.99 -11.83 9.67
C ALA A 321 8.26 -11.17 8.48
N VAL A 322 7.06 -11.66 8.19
CA VAL A 322 6.18 -11.16 7.12
C VAL A 322 4.90 -10.54 7.66
N GLY A 323 4.60 -10.74 8.95
CA GLY A 323 3.46 -10.14 9.61
C GLY A 323 3.63 -10.11 11.13
N LYS A 324 2.92 -9.17 11.75
CA LYS A 324 2.84 -8.96 13.19
C LYS A 324 1.37 -9.09 13.58
N ILE A 325 1.06 -10.05 14.45
CA ILE A 325 -0.29 -10.44 14.81
C ILE A 325 -0.50 -10.06 16.28
N PRO A 326 -1.42 -9.16 16.62
CA PRO A 326 -1.76 -8.87 18.01
C PRO A 326 -2.30 -10.14 18.72
N ILE A 327 -1.88 -10.34 19.96
CA ILE A 327 -2.32 -11.48 20.75
C ILE A 327 -2.91 -11.05 22.10
N VAL A 328 -3.86 -11.83 22.61
CA VAL A 328 -4.54 -11.64 23.88
C VAL A 328 -4.41 -12.89 24.73
N PHE A 329 -4.57 -12.76 26.07
CA PHE A 329 -4.65 -13.92 26.96
C PHE A 329 -5.96 -14.68 26.72
N GLY A 330 -5.88 -16.00 26.66
CA GLY A 330 -7.02 -16.89 26.42
C GLY A 330 -7.81 -17.22 27.67
N GLU A 331 -7.23 -17.00 28.85
CA GLU A 331 -7.85 -17.24 30.16
C GLU A 331 -7.27 -16.29 31.22
N THR A 332 -7.96 -16.14 32.33
CA THR A 332 -7.44 -15.38 33.47
C THR A 332 -6.59 -16.27 34.37
N VAL A 333 -5.37 -15.82 34.68
CA VAL A 333 -4.48 -16.42 35.68
C VAL A 333 -4.27 -15.41 36.80
N GLU A 334 -4.88 -15.66 37.93
CA GLU A 334 -4.77 -14.80 39.11
C GLU A 334 -3.37 -14.90 39.75
N GLN A 335 -3.00 -13.86 40.50
CA GLN A 335 -1.76 -13.86 41.28
C GLN A 335 -1.88 -14.82 42.44
N LYS A 336 -0.86 -15.64 42.68
CA LYS A 336 -0.78 -16.46 43.88
C LYS A 336 -0.89 -15.60 45.14
N PRO A 337 -1.72 -15.97 46.11
CA PRO A 337 -1.71 -15.30 47.42
C PRO A 337 -0.28 -15.29 47.97
N GLU A 338 0.15 -14.17 48.53
CA GLU A 338 1.41 -14.15 49.29
C GLU A 338 1.29 -15.15 50.43
N GLU A 339 2.24 -16.10 50.51
CA GLU A 339 2.32 -16.97 51.70
C GLU A 339 2.47 -16.08 52.92
N GLU A 340 1.44 -16.05 53.78
CA GLU A 340 1.57 -15.40 55.08
C GLU A 340 2.78 -15.98 55.79
N LYS A 341 3.83 -15.21 55.95
CA LYS A 341 4.99 -15.64 56.76
C LYS A 341 4.47 -16.08 58.07
N SER A 342 4.67 -17.37 58.43
CA SER A 342 4.30 -17.96 59.73
C SER A 342 4.78 -17.02 60.82
N PHE A 343 4.01 -16.94 61.92
CA PHE A 343 4.37 -16.18 63.15
C PHE A 343 5.84 -16.38 63.55
N TRP A 344 6.35 -17.58 63.39
CA TRP A 344 7.74 -17.92 63.66
C TRP A 344 8.74 -17.32 62.65
N GLN A 345 8.40 -17.20 61.41
CA GLN A 345 9.25 -16.54 60.40
C GLN A 345 9.26 -15.03 60.52
N LYS A 346 8.13 -14.42 60.91
CA LYS A 346 8.05 -12.98 61.29
C LYS A 346 8.87 -12.68 62.54
N TRP A 347 8.85 -13.58 63.51
CA TRP A 347 9.62 -13.46 64.75
C TRP A 347 11.14 -13.62 64.54
N LEU A 348 11.57 -14.56 63.70
CA LEU A 348 12.98 -14.75 63.33
C LEU A 348 13.54 -13.58 62.47
N SER A 349 12.75 -13.01 61.55
CA SER A 349 13.19 -11.85 60.74
C SER A 349 13.21 -10.52 61.54
N GLY A 350 12.47 -10.42 62.66
CA GLY A 350 12.50 -9.29 63.57
C GLY A 350 13.70 -9.26 64.53
N LYS A 351 14.34 -10.41 64.78
CA LYS A 351 15.52 -10.48 65.66
C LYS A 351 16.85 -10.03 65.03
N ASN A 352 16.93 -9.90 63.70
CA ASN A 352 18.16 -9.44 63.02
C ASN A 352 18.21 -7.92 62.76
N LYS A 353 17.37 -7.12 63.42
CA LYS A 353 17.40 -5.65 63.32
C LYS A 353 17.84 -4.95 64.62
N GLU A 354 18.27 -5.66 65.62
CA GLU A 354 18.86 -5.11 66.86
C GLU A 354 20.25 -5.72 67.08
N THR A 355 21.24 -5.29 66.31
CA THR A 355 22.68 -5.26 66.67
C THR A 355 23.39 -4.21 65.89
#